data_f980aa45eb22fe43a00b1dc3884da92e
#
_entry.id   f980aa45eb22fe43a00b1dc3884da92e
#
_cell.length_a   1.000
_cell.length_b   1.000
_cell.length_c   1.000
_cell.angle_alpha   90.00
_cell.angle_beta   90.00
_cell.angle_gamma   90.00
#
_symmetry.space_group_name_H-M   'P 1'
#
loop_
_entity.id
_entity.type
_entity.pdbx_description
1 polymer ?
#
loop_
_entity_poly.entity_id
_entity_poly.type
_entity_poly.pdbx_seq_one_letter_code
_entity_poly.pdbx_strand_id
1 'polypeptide(L)' 'MIEPQYLGEGVYVQNDDKDIVLTTGSHDIDNADQVIYLEQEVIAQFLNWLERSKA' A
#
# COMPACT_ATOMS: atom_id res chain seq x y z
N MET A 1 0.06 15.65 -3.25
CA MET A 1 -0.59 14.53 -2.56
C MET A 1 -1.20 13.59 -3.58
N ILE A 2 -1.03 12.30 -3.37
CA ILE A 2 -1.51 11.29 -4.31
C ILE A 2 -2.83 10.73 -3.80
N GLU A 3 -3.82 10.70 -4.67
CA GLU A 3 -5.11 10.14 -4.31
C GLU A 3 -5.02 8.63 -4.17
N PRO A 4 -5.89 8.03 -3.37
CA PRO A 4 -5.92 6.57 -3.27
C PRO A 4 -6.14 5.94 -4.64
N GLN A 5 -5.44 4.85 -4.88
CA GLN A 5 -5.56 4.15 -6.13
C GLN A 5 -5.97 2.71 -5.89
N TYR A 6 -6.92 2.23 -6.68
CA TYR A 6 -7.35 0.84 -6.64
C TYR A 6 -6.33 -0.02 -7.36
N LEU A 7 -5.85 -1.06 -6.70
CA LEU A 7 -4.88 -1.97 -7.29
C LEU A 7 -5.52 -3.23 -7.86
N GLY A 8 -6.71 -3.57 -7.40
CA GLY A 8 -7.37 -4.78 -7.82
C GLY A 8 -7.61 -5.68 -6.62
N GLU A 9 -8.52 -6.63 -6.77
CA GLU A 9 -8.83 -7.61 -5.73
C GLU A 9 -9.22 -6.94 -4.41
N GLY A 10 -9.80 -5.76 -4.48
CA GLY A 10 -10.25 -5.06 -3.29
C GLY A 10 -9.16 -4.32 -2.55
N VAL A 11 -7.97 -4.18 -3.16
CA VAL A 11 -6.84 -3.54 -2.49
C VAL A 11 -6.63 -2.13 -3.03
N TYR A 12 -6.43 -1.19 -2.10
CA TYR A 12 -6.15 0.21 -2.42
C TYR A 12 -4.81 0.60 -1.84
N VAL A 13 -4.15 1.56 -2.47
CA VAL A 13 -2.89 2.10 -1.99
C VAL A 13 -2.99 3.62 -1.93
N GLN A 14 -2.39 4.21 -0.90
CA GLN A 14 -2.33 5.66 -0.77
C GLN A 14 -1.13 6.05 0.04
N ASN A 15 -0.80 7.34 -0.02
CA ASN A 15 0.29 7.90 0.77
C ASN A 15 -0.25 8.47 2.07
N ASP A 16 0.52 8.29 3.13
CA ASP A 16 0.25 8.93 4.40
C ASP A 16 1.56 9.53 4.87
N ASP A 17 1.78 10.80 4.51
CA ASP A 17 3.02 11.48 4.81
C ASP A 17 4.18 10.73 4.14
N LYS A 18 5.03 10.07 4.91
CA LYS A 18 6.17 9.33 4.37
C LYS A 18 5.88 7.88 4.13
N ASP A 19 4.76 7.40 4.63
CA ASP A 19 4.45 5.98 4.59
C ASP A 19 3.52 5.67 3.42
N ILE A 20 3.47 4.40 3.08
CA ILE A 20 2.50 3.87 2.13
C ILE A 20 1.48 3.09 2.94
N VAL A 21 0.20 3.29 2.61
CA VAL A 21 -0.87 2.60 3.31
C VAL A 21 -1.63 1.74 2.32
N LEU A 22 -1.76 0.46 2.65
CA LEU A 22 -2.57 -0.47 1.87
C LEU A 22 -3.85 -0.74 2.65
N THR A 23 -4.98 -0.64 1.97
CA THR A 23 -6.27 -0.93 2.59
C THR A 23 -7.04 -1.93 1.74
N THR A 24 -7.97 -2.62 2.36
CA THR A 24 -8.83 -3.56 1.65
C THR A 24 -10.28 -3.22 1.92
N GLY A 25 -11.11 -3.45 0.92
CA GLY A 25 -12.55 -3.22 1.03
C GLY A 25 -12.97 -1.79 0.80
N SER A 26 -12.11 -0.83 1.15
CA SER A 26 -12.38 0.59 0.98
C SER A 26 -11.06 1.34 1.04
N HIS A 27 -10.98 2.47 0.36
CA HIS A 27 -9.80 3.34 0.48
C HIS A 27 -9.88 4.20 1.74
N ASP A 28 -11.02 4.23 2.38
CA ASP A 28 -11.22 5.00 3.61
C ASP A 28 -10.72 4.17 4.78
N ILE A 29 -9.69 4.65 5.46
CA ILE A 29 -9.07 3.92 6.55
C ILE A 29 -10.09 3.55 7.62
N ASP A 30 -11.05 4.42 7.86
CA ASP A 30 -12.05 4.18 8.90
C ASP A 30 -13.01 3.06 8.52
N ASN A 31 -13.19 2.80 7.23
CA ASN A 31 -14.13 1.80 6.75
C ASN A 31 -13.45 0.56 6.17
N ALA A 32 -12.13 0.59 6.05
CA ALA A 32 -11.42 -0.53 5.44
C ALA A 32 -11.46 -1.75 6.36
N ASP A 33 -11.49 -2.93 5.73
CA ASP A 33 -11.44 -4.19 6.48
C ASP A 33 -10.08 -4.39 7.10
N GLN A 34 -9.01 -4.11 6.34
CA GLN A 34 -7.65 -4.24 6.79
C GLN A 34 -6.87 -2.99 6.42
N VAL A 35 -5.95 -2.60 7.28
CA VAL A 35 -5.10 -1.44 7.02
C VAL A 35 -3.67 -1.85 7.34
N ILE A 36 -2.77 -1.65 6.39
CA ILE A 36 -1.36 -2.01 6.54
C ILE A 36 -0.53 -0.76 6.26
N TYR A 37 0.29 -0.36 7.23
CA TYR A 37 1.20 0.75 7.06
C TYR A 37 2.58 0.24 6.73
N LEU A 38 3.15 0.75 5.65
CA LEU A 38 4.48 0.37 5.19
C LEU A 38 5.41 1.56 5.40
N GLU A 39 6.34 1.41 6.33
CA GLU A 39 7.37 2.41 6.53
C GLU A 39 8.39 2.33 5.40
N GLN A 40 9.21 3.36 5.26
CA GLN A 40 10.13 3.44 4.14
C GLN A 40 11.07 2.25 4.07
N GLU A 41 11.53 1.78 5.20
CA GLU A 41 12.41 0.63 5.23
C GLU A 41 11.70 -0.62 4.72
N VAL A 42 10.45 -0.79 5.11
CA VAL A 42 9.65 -1.92 4.67
C VAL A 42 9.36 -1.81 3.18
N ILE A 43 9.08 -0.60 2.71
CA ILE A 43 8.83 -0.36 1.29
C ILE A 43 10.05 -0.75 0.48
N ALA A 44 11.23 -0.38 0.95
CA ALA A 44 12.47 -0.69 0.24
C ALA A 44 12.66 -2.20 0.12
N GLN A 45 12.37 -2.93 1.18
CA GLN A 45 12.49 -4.39 1.16
C GLN A 45 11.47 -5.01 0.20
N PHE A 46 10.26 -4.46 0.18
CA PHE A 46 9.22 -4.94 -0.71
C PHE A 46 9.60 -4.72 -2.17
N LEU A 47 10.10 -3.54 -2.48
CA LEU A 47 10.56 -3.24 -3.83
C LEU A 47 11.69 -4.17 -4.25
N ASN A 48 12.60 -4.43 -3.34
CA ASN A 48 13.71 -5.35 -3.58
C ASN A 48 13.19 -6.75 -3.94
N TRP A 49 12.22 -7.20 -3.18
CA TRP A 49 11.62 -8.50 -3.42
C TRP A 49 10.95 -8.56 -4.79
N LEU A 50 10.22 -7.50 -5.15
CA LEU A 50 9.56 -7.43 -6.45
C LEU A 50 10.56 -7.49 -7.60
N GLU A 51 11.68 -6.79 -7.45
CA GLU A 51 12.72 -6.79 -8.48
C GLU A 51 13.28 -8.19 -8.69
N ARG A 52 13.50 -8.91 -7.61
CA ARG A 52 14.01 -10.27 -7.71
C ARG A 52 12.97 -11.22 -8.28
N SER A 53 11.70 -11.00 -7.97
CA SER A 53 10.64 -11.86 -8.46
C SER A 53 10.47 -11.80 -9.97
N LYS A 54 10.85 -10.67 -10.55
CA LYS A 54 10.68 -10.48 -11.99
C LYS A 54 11.67 -11.24 -12.82
N ALA A 55 12.75 -11.61 -12.23
CA ALA A 55 13.86 -12.25 -12.96
C ALA A 55 13.48 -13.59 -13.54
#